data_7ab01bafe80b98ae389125e4f23deab6
#
_entry.id   7ab01bafe80b98ae389125e4f23deab6
#
_cell.length_a   1.000
_cell.length_b   1.000
_cell.length_c   1.000
_cell.angle_alpha   90.00
_cell.angle_beta   90.00
_cell.angle_gamma   90.00
#
_symmetry.space_group_name_H-M   'P 1'
#
loop_
_entity.id
_entity.type
_entity.pdbx_description
1 polymer ?
#
loop_
_entity_poly.entity_id
_entity_poly.type
_entity_poly.pdbx_seq_one_letter_code
_entity_poly.pdbx_strand_id
1 'polypeptide(L)'
;MTYRLIQLALGAYDLLLNGQVMGSVVRAGHRSTNTTWTAELLEDLPRIKRPAPFKNVEHDFATLEEVCAWLGNPPVQSNFGRSSTVL
;
A
#
# COMPACT_ATOMS: atom_id res chain seq x y z
N MET A 1 12.15 -2.10 10.33
CA MET A 1 11.68 -1.85 8.97
C MET A 1 10.67 -0.73 8.97
N THR A 2 10.77 0.15 8.01
CA THR A 2 9.92 1.32 7.97
C THR A 2 9.13 1.34 6.67
N TYR A 3 7.83 1.19 6.79
CA TYR A 3 6.93 1.30 5.64
C TYR A 3 6.42 2.72 5.50
N ARG A 4 6.05 3.06 4.29
CA ARG A 4 5.42 4.34 3.97
C ARG A 4 4.48 4.13 2.79
N LEU A 5 3.34 4.80 2.82
CA LEU A 5 2.40 4.78 1.72
C LEU A 5 2.37 6.14 1.06
N ILE A 6 2.47 6.17 -0.26
CA ILE A 6 2.38 7.42 -1.02
C ILE A 6 1.23 7.31 -1.99
N GLN A 7 0.24 8.15 -1.81
CA GLN A 7 -0.95 8.14 -2.64
C GLN A 7 -0.64 8.68 -4.03
N LEU A 8 -0.92 7.90 -5.03
CA LEU A 8 -0.72 8.29 -6.43
C LEU A 8 -2.01 8.79 -7.05
N ALA A 9 -3.12 8.22 -6.63
CA ALA A 9 -4.45 8.54 -7.11
C ALA A 9 -5.44 8.03 -6.09
N LEU A 10 -6.71 8.34 -6.29
CA LEU A 10 -7.73 7.80 -5.41
C LEU A 10 -7.70 6.29 -5.48
N GLY A 11 -7.56 5.66 -4.34
CA GLY A 11 -7.55 4.20 -4.26
C GLY A 11 -6.26 3.54 -4.73
N ALA A 12 -5.18 4.29 -4.88
CA ALA A 12 -3.92 3.71 -5.34
C ALA A 12 -2.75 4.35 -4.62
N TYR A 13 -1.93 3.51 -4.01
CA TYR A 13 -0.77 3.94 -3.23
C TYR A 13 0.44 3.11 -3.62
N ASP A 14 1.61 3.76 -3.65
CA ASP A 14 2.87 3.03 -3.65
C ASP A 14 3.19 2.62 -2.22
N LEU A 15 3.72 1.41 -2.07
CA LEU A 15 4.18 0.91 -0.79
C LEU A 15 5.69 0.94 -0.79
N LEU A 16 6.26 1.75 0.08
CA LEU A 16 7.71 1.87 0.20
C LEU A 16 8.19 1.17 1.46
N LEU A 17 9.35 0.56 1.36
CA LEU A 17 10.04 -0.01 2.51
C LEU A 17 11.44 0.56 2.53
N ASN A 18 11.77 1.25 3.60
CA ASN A 18 13.06 1.90 3.76
C ASN A 18 13.37 2.81 2.57
N GLY A 19 12.35 3.52 2.07
CA GLY A 19 12.52 4.49 1.01
C GLY A 19 12.48 3.93 -0.40
N GLN A 20 12.29 2.63 -0.56
CA GLN A 20 12.23 2.01 -1.89
C GLN A 20 10.85 1.44 -2.15
N VAL A 21 10.36 1.61 -3.37
CA VAL A 21 9.07 1.05 -3.74
C VAL A 21 9.17 -0.47 -3.76
N MET A 22 8.37 -1.10 -2.91
CA MET A 22 8.36 -2.56 -2.78
C MET A 22 7.06 -3.17 -3.26
N GLY A 23 6.02 -2.37 -3.39
CA GLY A 23 4.73 -2.90 -3.76
C GLY A 23 3.72 -1.80 -3.92
N SER A 24 2.46 -2.18 -3.82
CA SER A 24 1.35 -1.26 -3.96
C SER A 24 0.22 -1.65 -3.02
N VAL A 25 -0.62 -0.66 -2.73
CA VAL A 25 -1.87 -0.88 -2.01
C VAL A 25 -2.95 -0.24 -2.86
N VAL A 26 -3.88 -1.05 -3.35
CA VAL A 26 -4.90 -0.57 -4.28
C VAL A 26 -6.27 -1.03 -3.84
N ARG A 27 -7.26 -0.21 -4.18
CA ARG A 27 -8.65 -0.52 -3.92
C ARG A 27 -9.28 -1.10 -5.18
N ALA A 28 -9.99 -2.20 -5.00
CA ALA A 28 -10.71 -2.85 -6.08
C ALA A 28 -12.19 -2.86 -5.74
N GLY A 29 -13.02 -3.39 -6.64
CA GLY A 29 -14.44 -3.54 -6.37
C GLY A 29 -15.22 -2.26 -6.55
N HIS A 30 -14.82 -1.45 -7.46
CA HIS A 30 -15.42 -0.13 -7.66
C HIS A 30 -16.91 -0.18 -8.03
N ARG A 31 -17.39 -1.29 -8.48
CA ARG A 31 -18.78 -1.41 -8.91
C ARG A 31 -19.65 -2.15 -7.94
N SER A 32 -19.11 -2.54 -6.82
CA SER A 32 -19.85 -3.33 -5.88
C SER A 32 -19.82 -2.65 -4.53
N THR A 33 -20.69 -3.11 -3.64
CA THR A 33 -20.69 -2.62 -2.28
C THR A 33 -19.52 -3.21 -1.50
N ASN A 34 -18.85 -4.21 -2.04
CA ASN A 34 -17.74 -4.86 -1.36
C ASN A 34 -16.44 -4.31 -1.92
N THR A 35 -15.84 -3.41 -1.19
CA THR A 35 -14.56 -2.85 -1.57
C THR A 35 -13.46 -3.65 -0.91
N THR A 36 -12.46 -4.03 -1.70
CA THR A 36 -11.32 -4.77 -1.22
C THR A 36 -10.05 -3.96 -1.43
N TRP A 37 -9.24 -3.87 -0.40
CA TRP A 37 -7.93 -3.26 -0.50
C TRP A 37 -6.90 -4.37 -0.57
N THR A 38 -6.02 -4.31 -1.56
CA THR A 38 -5.01 -5.33 -1.78
C THR A 38 -3.63 -4.72 -1.60
N ALA A 39 -2.86 -5.31 -0.70
CA ALA A 39 -1.44 -4.98 -0.54
C ALA A 39 -0.65 -6.05 -1.29
N GLU A 40 0.17 -5.63 -2.23
CA GLU A 40 0.84 -6.55 -3.13
C GLU A 40 2.30 -6.15 -3.30
N LEU A 41 3.18 -7.14 -3.25
CA LEU A 41 4.59 -6.92 -3.53
C LEU A 41 4.82 -6.87 -5.03
N LEU A 42 5.78 -6.06 -5.47
CA LEU A 42 6.10 -5.94 -6.89
C LEU A 42 6.70 -7.21 -7.45
N GLU A 43 7.43 -7.95 -6.63
CA GLU A 43 8.12 -9.14 -7.07
C GLU A 43 7.56 -10.35 -6.36
N ASP A 44 7.54 -11.48 -7.07
CA ASP A 44 7.11 -12.73 -6.48
C ASP A 44 8.25 -13.31 -5.65
N LEU A 45 8.48 -12.72 -4.51
CA LEU A 45 9.58 -13.11 -3.65
C LEU A 45 9.30 -14.43 -2.96
N PRO A 46 10.31 -15.28 -2.80
CA PRO A 46 10.15 -16.49 -2.00
C PRO A 46 9.87 -16.12 -0.55
N ARG A 47 9.24 -17.04 0.14
CA ARG A 47 8.76 -16.82 1.50
C ARG A 47 9.82 -16.21 2.40
N ILE A 48 11.04 -16.69 2.31
CA ILE A 48 12.10 -16.28 3.21
C ILE A 48 12.54 -14.84 2.94
N LYS A 49 12.28 -14.32 1.75
CA LYS A 49 12.70 -12.97 1.39
C LYS A 49 11.57 -11.95 1.48
N ARG A 50 10.38 -12.36 1.82
CA ARG A 50 9.27 -11.42 1.94
C ARG A 50 9.44 -10.60 3.20
N PRO A 51 9.32 -9.27 3.10
CA PRO A 51 9.41 -8.44 4.31
C PRO A 51 8.19 -8.67 5.19
N ALA A 52 8.40 -8.64 6.52
CA ALA A 52 7.28 -8.75 7.44
C ALA A 52 6.39 -7.52 7.26
N PRO A 53 5.08 -7.64 7.36
CA PRO A 53 4.32 -8.83 7.77
C PRO A 53 3.84 -9.69 6.60
N PHE A 54 4.40 -9.53 5.41
CA PHE A 54 3.94 -10.27 4.23
C PHE A 54 4.22 -11.75 4.38
N LYS A 55 3.16 -12.56 4.36
CA LYS A 55 3.27 -14.01 4.34
C LYS A 55 3.09 -14.54 2.93
N ASN A 56 2.41 -13.78 2.10
CA ASN A 56 2.23 -14.06 0.68
C ASN A 56 2.61 -12.82 -0.09
N VAL A 57 2.62 -12.93 -1.40
CA VAL A 57 2.89 -11.77 -2.25
C VAL A 57 1.74 -10.78 -2.22
N GLU A 58 0.54 -11.26 -1.90
CA GLU A 58 -0.67 -10.45 -1.95
C GLU A 58 -1.55 -10.74 -0.75
N HIS A 59 -2.12 -9.67 -0.16
CA HIS A 59 -3.04 -9.78 0.97
C HIS A 59 -4.19 -8.83 0.77
N ASP A 60 -5.41 -9.28 1.07
CA ASP A 60 -6.62 -8.49 0.91
C ASP A 60 -7.18 -8.07 2.26
N PHE A 61 -7.75 -6.87 2.28
CA PHE A 61 -8.31 -6.27 3.50
C PHE A 61 -9.61 -5.56 3.15
N ALA A 62 -10.45 -5.38 4.15
CA ALA A 62 -11.72 -4.69 3.94
C ALA A 62 -11.54 -3.17 3.88
N THR A 63 -10.57 -2.63 4.58
CA THR A 63 -10.36 -1.18 4.65
C THR A 63 -8.89 -0.84 4.56
N LEU A 64 -8.62 0.40 4.19
CA LEU A 64 -7.25 0.90 4.19
C LEU A 64 -6.69 0.95 5.61
N GLU A 65 -7.53 1.27 6.58
CA GLU A 65 -7.10 1.28 7.98
C GLU A 65 -6.57 -0.07 8.41
N GLU A 66 -7.19 -1.14 7.94
CA GLU A 66 -6.70 -2.48 8.26
C GLU A 66 -5.33 -2.74 7.63
N VAL A 67 -5.13 -2.28 6.40
CA VAL A 67 -3.82 -2.41 5.77
C VAL A 67 -2.78 -1.66 6.60
N CYS A 68 -3.09 -0.44 6.99
CA CYS A 68 -2.15 0.37 7.76
C CYS A 68 -1.83 -0.28 9.10
N ALA A 69 -2.83 -0.79 9.80
CA ALA A 69 -2.59 -1.46 11.08
C ALA A 69 -1.70 -2.68 10.91
N TRP A 70 -1.94 -3.43 9.85
CA TRP A 70 -1.15 -4.62 9.53
C TRP A 70 0.30 -4.27 9.25
N LEU A 71 0.55 -3.11 8.63
CA LEU A 71 1.89 -2.66 8.31
C LEU A 71 2.58 -1.92 9.47
N GLY A 72 1.91 -1.76 10.60
CA GLY A 72 2.48 -1.05 11.74
C GLY A 72 2.19 0.43 11.74
N ASN A 73 1.11 0.84 11.11
CA ASN A 73 0.66 2.23 11.04
C ASN A 73 1.71 3.16 10.43
N PRO A 74 2.12 2.90 9.19
CA PRO A 74 3.11 3.75 8.54
C PRO A 74 2.54 5.11 8.19
N PRO A 75 3.39 6.10 7.97
CA PRO A 75 2.92 7.38 7.44
C PRO A 75 2.29 7.21 6.07
N VAL A 76 1.24 7.98 5.83
CA VAL A 76 0.55 8.00 4.56
C VAL A 76 0.67 9.40 4.01
N GLN A 77 1.25 9.53 2.84
CA GLN A 77 1.44 10.82 2.19
C GLN A 77 0.63 10.89 0.91
N SER A 78 0.10 12.07 0.62
CA SER A 78 -0.58 12.29 -0.63
C SER A 78 0.39 12.95 -1.59
N ASN A 79 0.62 12.30 -2.71
CA ASN A 79 1.52 12.84 -3.70
C ASN A 79 0.79 13.75 -4.70
N PHE A 80 -0.45 13.41 -5.03
CA PHE A 80 -1.19 14.31 -5.89
C PHE A 80 -1.80 15.40 -5.02
N GLY A 81 -1.79 16.58 -5.49
CA GLY A 81 -2.24 17.72 -4.73
C GLY A 81 -1.11 18.53 -4.16
N ARG A 82 0.08 17.95 -4.03
CA ARG A 82 1.20 18.71 -3.54
C ARG A 82 1.65 19.76 -4.54
N SER A 83 1.54 19.42 -5.79
CA SER A 83 2.00 20.33 -6.83
C SER A 83 1.26 21.65 -6.82
N SER A 84 0.08 21.65 -6.27
CA SER A 84 -0.68 22.89 -6.23
C SER A 84 -0.07 23.93 -5.32
N THR A 85 0.83 23.52 -4.47
CA THR A 85 1.45 24.45 -3.55
C THR A 85 2.79 24.95 -4.02
N VAL A 86 3.20 24.53 -5.18
CA VAL A 86 4.51 24.86 -5.67
C VAL A 86 4.44 26.18 -6.35
N LEU A 87 4.48 27.15 -6.03
CA LEU A 87 4.36 28.35 -6.80
C LEU A 87 5.23 29.48 -6.34
#